data_d22b0aa9a1f166f3285e6172afef1506
#
_entry.id   d22b0aa9a1f166f3285e6172afef1506
#
_cell.length_a   1.000
_cell.length_b   1.000
_cell.length_c   1.000
_cell.angle_alpha   90.00
_cell.angle_beta   90.00
_cell.angle_gamma   90.00
#
_symmetry.space_group_name_H-M   'P 1'
#
loop_
_entity.id
_entity.type
_entity.pdbx_description
1 polymer ?
#
loop_
_entity_poly.entity_id
_entity_poly.type
_entity_poly.pdbx_seq_one_letter_code
_entity_poly.pdbx_strand_id
1 'polypeptide(L)'
;MRDERVPVWVVDDQASFRLATAATVAATEDFVMAGECETGESAIELLRDGGAGIVLMDIHMPGMGGIEAARRIHAAHPDLMVLLMSTYDLEDLPTGAAECGAAAYFHKENLHPDLLTRLWRAAH
;
A
#
# COMPACT_ATOMS: atom_id res chain seq x y z
N MET A 1 -12.99 -21.86 -9.66
CA MET A 1 -11.54 -21.70 -9.87
C MET A 1 -11.03 -20.55 -9.02
N ARG A 2 -9.93 -20.77 -8.34
CA ARG A 2 -9.36 -19.79 -7.44
C ARG A 2 -8.60 -18.72 -8.22
N ASP A 3 -8.80 -17.46 -7.86
CA ASP A 3 -8.00 -16.39 -8.43
C ASP A 3 -6.64 -16.36 -7.71
N GLU A 4 -5.57 -16.62 -8.45
CA GLU A 4 -4.22 -16.68 -7.89
C GLU A 4 -3.45 -15.36 -8.03
N ARG A 5 -4.10 -14.33 -8.56
CA ARG A 5 -3.48 -13.03 -8.65
C ARG A 5 -3.27 -12.42 -7.27
N VAL A 6 -2.24 -11.61 -7.15
CA VAL A 6 -1.91 -10.93 -5.90
C VAL A 6 -2.88 -9.76 -5.68
N PRO A 7 -3.65 -9.75 -4.59
CA PRO A 7 -4.56 -8.63 -4.33
C PRO A 7 -3.79 -7.39 -3.90
N VAL A 8 -4.24 -6.24 -4.38
CA VAL A 8 -3.65 -4.94 -4.06
C VAL A 8 -4.75 -4.01 -3.54
N TRP A 9 -4.50 -3.40 -2.39
CA TRP A 9 -5.37 -2.36 -1.83
C TRP A 9 -4.64 -1.03 -1.88
N VAL A 10 -5.36 0.04 -2.22
CA VAL A 10 -4.78 1.39 -2.21
C VAL A 10 -5.50 2.25 -1.17
N VAL A 11 -4.70 2.92 -0.34
CA VAL A 11 -5.19 3.82 0.70
C VAL A 11 -4.61 5.20 0.45
N ASP A 12 -5.46 6.12 -0.01
CA ASP A 12 -5.05 7.48 -0.39
C ASP A 12 -6.29 8.38 -0.38
N ASP A 13 -6.17 9.58 0.16
CA ASP A 13 -7.30 10.51 0.20
C ASP A 13 -7.54 11.22 -1.14
N GLN A 14 -6.64 11.07 -2.11
CA GLN A 14 -6.78 11.66 -3.44
C GLN A 14 -7.39 10.66 -4.42
N ALA A 15 -8.63 10.92 -4.85
CA ALA A 15 -9.34 10.03 -5.77
C ALA A 15 -8.58 9.86 -7.10
N SER A 16 -7.94 10.93 -7.60
CA SER A 16 -7.18 10.87 -8.84
C SER A 16 -6.02 9.89 -8.75
N PHE A 17 -5.34 9.84 -7.61
CA PHE A 17 -4.24 8.90 -7.42
C PHE A 17 -4.76 7.46 -7.25
N ARG A 18 -5.88 7.26 -6.56
CA ARG A 18 -6.50 5.93 -6.48
C ARG A 18 -6.84 5.39 -7.87
N LEU A 19 -7.37 6.26 -8.73
CA LEU A 19 -7.69 5.89 -10.12
C LEU A 19 -6.44 5.52 -10.91
N ALA A 20 -5.37 6.32 -10.79
CA ALA A 20 -4.10 6.04 -11.44
C ALA A 20 -3.48 4.72 -10.93
N THR A 21 -3.58 4.46 -9.64
CA THR A 21 -3.09 3.21 -9.04
C THR A 21 -3.84 2.01 -9.61
N ALA A 22 -5.17 2.11 -9.72
CA ALA A 22 -5.98 1.02 -10.28
C ALA A 22 -5.54 0.72 -11.73
N ALA A 23 -5.26 1.74 -12.53
CA ALA A 23 -4.78 1.56 -13.89
C ALA A 23 -3.40 0.87 -13.92
N THR A 24 -2.50 1.25 -13.03
CA THR A 24 -1.18 0.64 -12.91
C THR A 24 -1.28 -0.84 -12.55
N VAL A 25 -2.13 -1.17 -11.57
CA VAL A 25 -2.33 -2.55 -11.13
C VAL A 25 -2.95 -3.38 -12.27
N ALA A 26 -3.93 -2.82 -12.98
CA ALA A 26 -4.56 -3.50 -14.11
C ALA A 26 -3.56 -3.81 -15.22
N ALA A 27 -2.52 -2.99 -15.36
CA ALA A 27 -1.45 -3.18 -16.34
C ALA A 27 -0.33 -4.10 -15.85
N THR A 28 -0.41 -4.55 -14.60
CA THR A 28 0.62 -5.39 -13.98
C THR A 28 0.16 -6.84 -13.98
N GLU A 29 0.87 -7.70 -14.69
CA GLU A 29 0.54 -9.12 -14.74
C GLU A 29 0.61 -9.73 -13.34
N ASP A 30 -0.33 -10.61 -13.03
CA ASP A 30 -0.44 -11.34 -11.77
C ASP A 30 -0.95 -10.52 -10.58
N PHE A 31 -1.39 -9.29 -10.81
CA PHE A 31 -1.94 -8.44 -9.75
C PHE A 31 -3.38 -8.03 -10.05
N VAL A 32 -4.15 -7.80 -9.00
CA VAL A 32 -5.57 -7.39 -9.15
C VAL A 32 -5.94 -6.43 -8.03
N MET A 33 -6.70 -5.39 -8.36
CA MET A 33 -7.23 -4.48 -7.34
C MET A 33 -8.25 -5.22 -6.48
N ALA A 34 -8.04 -5.20 -5.17
CA ALA A 34 -8.94 -5.83 -4.20
C ALA A 34 -9.79 -4.81 -3.45
N GLY A 35 -9.35 -3.56 -3.38
CA GLY A 35 -10.13 -2.52 -2.72
C GLY A 35 -9.38 -1.20 -2.64
N GLU A 36 -10.11 -0.16 -2.25
CA GLU A 36 -9.53 1.16 -2.04
C GLU A 36 -10.26 1.89 -0.91
N CYS A 37 -9.58 2.82 -0.27
CA CYS A 37 -10.17 3.65 0.77
C CYS A 37 -9.39 4.95 0.93
N GLU A 38 -9.91 5.85 1.76
CA GLU A 38 -9.43 7.23 1.85
C GLU A 38 -8.65 7.54 3.12
N THR A 39 -8.73 6.70 4.15
CA THR A 39 -8.13 7.00 5.46
C THR A 39 -7.45 5.76 6.04
N GLY A 40 -6.54 6.00 7.00
CA GLY A 40 -5.92 4.90 7.73
C GLY A 40 -6.91 4.09 8.54
N GLU A 41 -7.89 4.76 9.13
CA GLU A 41 -8.95 4.10 9.90
C GLU A 41 -9.78 3.17 9.02
N SER A 42 -10.16 3.65 7.83
CA SER A 42 -10.89 2.83 6.86
C SER A 42 -10.06 1.64 6.38
N ALA A 43 -8.75 1.84 6.23
CA ALA A 43 -7.85 0.76 5.81
C ALA A 43 -7.81 -0.37 6.84
N ILE A 44 -7.72 -0.03 8.13
CA ILE A 44 -7.72 -1.02 9.20
C ILE A 44 -9.01 -1.83 9.18
N GLU A 45 -10.15 -1.18 9.01
CA GLU A 45 -11.44 -1.85 8.92
C GLU A 45 -11.54 -2.72 7.65
N LEU A 46 -11.11 -2.20 6.51
CA LEU A 46 -11.15 -2.92 5.24
C LEU A 46 -10.30 -4.19 5.29
N LEU A 47 -9.18 -4.15 6.00
CA LEU A 47 -8.21 -5.24 6.06
C LEU A 47 -8.33 -6.11 7.31
N ARG A 48 -9.40 -5.95 8.08
CA ARG A 48 -9.56 -6.65 9.38
C ARG A 48 -9.48 -8.18 9.28
N ASP A 49 -9.84 -8.74 8.14
CA ASP A 49 -9.78 -10.19 7.93
C ASP A 49 -8.40 -10.67 7.49
N GLY A 50 -7.47 -9.74 7.31
CA GLY A 50 -6.11 -10.08 6.92
C GLY A 50 -6.00 -10.60 5.50
N GLY A 51 -5.08 -11.54 5.31
CA GLY A 51 -4.80 -12.14 4.02
C GLY A 51 -3.36 -11.89 3.60
N ALA A 52 -3.08 -12.11 2.32
CA ALA A 52 -1.77 -11.85 1.73
C ALA A 52 -1.96 -10.97 0.51
N GLY A 53 -1.05 -10.04 0.30
CA GLY A 53 -1.11 -9.11 -0.82
C GLY A 53 -0.36 -7.84 -0.51
N ILE A 54 -0.59 -6.81 -1.33
CA ILE A 54 0.08 -5.52 -1.21
C ILE A 54 -0.91 -4.45 -0.75
N VAL A 55 -0.49 -3.66 0.25
CA VAL A 55 -1.24 -2.48 0.68
C VAL A 55 -0.40 -1.25 0.33
N LEU A 56 -0.87 -0.44 -0.61
CA LEU A 56 -0.24 0.81 -1.00
C LEU A 56 -0.82 1.92 -0.11
N MET A 57 0.01 2.46 0.78
CA MET A 57 -0.43 3.37 1.84
C MET A 57 0.19 4.75 1.70
N ASP A 58 -0.65 5.75 1.44
CA ASP A 58 -0.21 7.14 1.45
C ASP A 58 0.20 7.53 2.88
N ILE A 59 1.35 8.17 3.02
CA ILE A 59 1.83 8.64 4.33
C ILE A 59 0.97 9.80 4.85
N HIS A 60 0.60 10.72 3.98
CA HIS A 60 -0.07 11.97 4.35
C HIS A 60 -1.57 11.91 4.12
N MET A 61 -2.30 11.55 5.17
CA MET A 61 -3.76 11.51 5.16
C MET A 61 -4.28 12.14 6.44
N PRO A 62 -5.49 12.73 6.42
CA PRO A 62 -6.10 13.23 7.65
C PRO A 62 -6.35 12.11 8.66
N GLY A 63 -6.44 12.47 9.93
CA GLY A 63 -6.69 11.52 11.00
C GLY A 63 -5.44 10.77 11.42
N MET A 64 -5.53 9.44 11.48
CA MET A 64 -4.45 8.58 11.95
C MET A 64 -3.17 8.70 11.12
N GLY A 65 -3.29 8.96 9.81
CA GLY A 65 -2.16 8.98 8.91
C GLY A 65 -1.70 7.58 8.50
N GLY A 66 -0.83 7.55 7.47
CA GLY A 66 -0.41 6.27 6.88
C GLY A 66 0.57 5.48 7.72
N ILE A 67 1.48 6.16 8.44
CA ILE A 67 2.51 5.47 9.24
C ILE A 67 1.89 4.68 10.39
N GLU A 68 0.97 5.30 11.12
CA GLU A 68 0.29 4.61 12.23
C GLU A 68 -0.62 3.48 11.71
N ALA A 69 -1.32 3.72 10.60
CA ALA A 69 -2.13 2.69 9.98
C ALA A 69 -1.27 1.51 9.53
N ALA A 70 -0.12 1.78 8.91
CA ALA A 70 0.83 0.74 8.49
C ALA A 70 1.32 -0.08 9.68
N ARG A 71 1.65 0.59 10.79
CA ARG A 71 2.10 -0.09 12.01
C ARG A 71 1.05 -1.06 12.51
N ARG A 72 -0.20 -0.63 12.58
CA ARG A 72 -1.31 -1.46 13.07
C ARG A 72 -1.63 -2.62 12.14
N ILE A 73 -1.63 -2.36 10.83
CA ILE A 73 -1.88 -3.40 9.83
C ILE A 73 -0.78 -4.46 9.88
N HIS A 74 0.48 -4.03 9.93
CA HIS A 74 1.60 -4.96 9.98
C HIS A 74 1.57 -5.81 11.25
N ALA A 75 1.27 -5.20 12.40
CA ALA A 75 1.21 -5.92 13.67
C ALA A 75 0.10 -6.97 13.69
N ALA A 76 -1.06 -6.66 13.10
CA ALA A 76 -2.21 -7.55 13.08
C ALA A 76 -2.14 -8.59 11.95
N HIS A 77 -1.54 -8.22 10.82
CA HIS A 77 -1.55 -9.02 9.60
C HIS A 77 -0.16 -9.00 8.93
N PRO A 78 0.82 -9.74 9.50
CA PRO A 78 2.20 -9.68 9.00
C PRO A 78 2.40 -10.20 7.57
N ASP A 79 1.42 -10.93 7.03
CA ASP A 79 1.48 -11.41 5.65
C ASP A 79 1.06 -10.37 4.62
N LEU A 80 0.49 -9.24 5.06
CA LEU A 80 0.22 -8.12 4.17
C LEU A 80 1.49 -7.29 4.01
N MET A 81 1.91 -7.11 2.76
CA MET A 81 3.08 -6.29 2.45
C MET A 81 2.65 -4.83 2.34
N VAL A 82 2.98 -4.02 3.34
CA VAL A 82 2.63 -2.59 3.32
C VAL A 82 3.75 -1.82 2.64
N LEU A 83 3.40 -1.03 1.63
CA LEU A 83 4.31 -0.14 0.91
C LEU A 83 3.85 1.29 1.14
N LEU A 84 4.72 2.11 1.73
CA LEU A 84 4.40 3.52 1.95
C LEU A 84 4.68 4.34 0.70
N MET A 85 3.80 5.31 0.43
CA MET A 85 3.92 6.21 -0.71
C MET A 85 3.85 7.65 -0.24
N SER A 86 4.57 8.54 -0.91
CA SER A 86 4.55 9.96 -0.61
C SER A 86 4.89 10.78 -1.83
N THR A 87 4.46 12.04 -1.85
CA THR A 87 4.93 13.04 -2.82
C THR A 87 6.19 13.74 -2.32
N TYR A 88 6.65 13.45 -1.09
CA TYR A 88 7.88 14.00 -0.56
C TYR A 88 9.07 13.08 -0.87
N ASP A 89 10.27 13.65 -0.90
CA ASP A 89 11.49 12.86 -1.09
C ASP A 89 11.74 11.95 0.11
N LEU A 90 12.50 10.87 -0.09
CA LEU A 90 12.80 9.88 0.95
C LEU A 90 13.49 10.51 2.17
N GLU A 91 14.34 11.52 1.95
CA GLU A 91 15.03 12.21 3.02
C GLU A 91 14.10 13.07 3.90
N ASP A 92 12.89 13.37 3.40
CA ASP A 92 11.88 14.14 4.11
C ASP A 92 10.81 13.27 4.77
N LEU A 93 11.05 11.97 4.89
CA LEU A 93 10.07 11.05 5.50
C LEU A 93 9.86 11.37 6.97
N PRO A 94 8.60 11.33 7.43
CA PRO A 94 8.31 11.55 8.84
C PRO A 94 8.96 10.53 9.75
N THR A 95 9.15 10.91 11.00
CA THR A 95 9.63 10.02 12.05
C THR A 95 8.71 8.81 12.17
N GLY A 96 9.29 7.64 12.30
CA GLY A 96 8.54 6.39 12.44
C GLY A 96 8.30 5.65 11.14
N ALA A 97 8.55 6.28 9.98
CA ALA A 97 8.33 5.61 8.69
C ALA A 97 9.20 4.37 8.54
N ALA A 98 10.45 4.42 9.00
CA ALA A 98 11.38 3.30 8.87
C ALA A 98 11.07 2.15 9.84
N GLU A 99 10.36 2.42 10.94
CA GLU A 99 10.11 1.42 11.99
C GLU A 99 8.66 0.90 12.01
N CYS A 100 7.81 1.32 11.09
CA CYS A 100 6.39 0.96 11.14
C CYS A 100 6.07 -0.44 10.61
N GLY A 101 7.07 -1.14 10.08
CA GLY A 101 6.87 -2.47 9.51
C GLY A 101 6.56 -2.48 8.03
N ALA A 102 6.59 -1.32 7.37
CA ALA A 102 6.45 -1.27 5.92
C ALA A 102 7.65 -1.93 5.26
N ALA A 103 7.40 -2.69 4.19
CA ALA A 103 8.45 -3.39 3.47
C ALA A 103 9.31 -2.44 2.65
N ALA A 104 8.72 -1.33 2.19
CA ALA A 104 9.43 -0.33 1.41
C ALA A 104 8.63 0.97 1.42
N TYR A 105 9.26 2.04 0.93
CA TYR A 105 8.58 3.31 0.68
C TYR A 105 9.11 3.89 -0.62
N PHE A 106 8.26 4.61 -1.35
CA PHE A 106 8.63 5.17 -2.63
C PHE A 106 7.85 6.46 -2.91
N HIS A 107 8.40 7.27 -3.81
CA HIS A 107 7.72 8.47 -4.30
C HIS A 107 6.57 8.04 -5.22
N LYS A 108 5.41 8.70 -5.09
CA LYS A 108 4.22 8.36 -5.88
C LYS A 108 4.47 8.36 -7.39
N GLU A 109 5.34 9.24 -7.89
CA GLU A 109 5.66 9.27 -9.32
C GLU A 109 6.45 8.07 -9.81
N ASN A 110 6.99 7.26 -8.88
CA ASN A 110 7.72 6.04 -9.23
C ASN A 110 6.81 4.80 -9.29
N LEU A 111 5.52 4.96 -9.04
CA LEU A 111 4.58 3.85 -9.12
C LEU A 111 4.47 3.38 -10.57
N HIS A 112 4.81 2.12 -10.80
CA HIS A 112 4.90 1.52 -12.12
C HIS A 112 4.73 0.01 -11.98
N PRO A 113 4.23 -0.70 -13.01
CA PRO A 113 4.08 -2.16 -12.92
C PRO A 113 5.36 -2.88 -12.50
N ASP A 114 6.51 -2.49 -13.04
CA ASP A 114 7.77 -3.13 -12.70
C ASP A 114 8.15 -2.97 -11.22
N LEU A 115 7.81 -1.84 -10.62
CA LEU A 115 8.08 -1.61 -9.20
C LEU A 115 7.30 -2.61 -8.34
N LEU A 116 6.00 -2.78 -8.62
CA LEU A 116 5.17 -3.72 -7.88
C LEU A 116 5.70 -5.14 -7.99
N THR A 117 6.03 -5.55 -9.21
CA THR A 117 6.57 -6.89 -9.47
C THR A 117 7.88 -7.12 -8.72
N ARG A 118 8.80 -6.16 -8.78
CA ARG A 118 10.11 -6.29 -8.12
C ARG A 118 9.96 -6.38 -6.60
N LEU A 119 9.15 -5.50 -6.02
CA LEU A 119 8.97 -5.49 -4.56
C LEU A 119 8.31 -6.77 -4.06
N TRP A 120 7.30 -7.25 -4.78
CA TRP A 120 6.63 -8.49 -4.40
C TRP A 120 7.58 -9.68 -4.49
N ARG A 121 8.32 -9.81 -5.59
CA ARG A 121 9.25 -10.92 -5.78
C ARG A 121 10.41 -10.90 -4.80
N ALA A 122 10.87 -9.72 -4.39
CA ALA A 122 11.96 -9.60 -3.42
C ALA A 122 11.58 -10.18 -2.04
N ALA A 123 10.28 -10.19 -1.70
CA ALA A 123 9.79 -10.68 -0.41
C ALA A 123 9.21 -12.09 -0.49
N HIS A 124 9.03 -12.60 -1.67
CA HIS A 124 8.41 -13.90 -1.93
C HIS A 124 9.24 -14.67 -2.98
#